data_76d2cce548c2ddacae57d8915beb9db2
#
_entry.id   76d2cce548c2ddacae57d8915beb9db2
#
_cell.length_a   1.000
_cell.length_b   1.000
_cell.length_c   1.000
_cell.angle_alpha   90.00
_cell.angle_beta   90.00
_cell.angle_gamma   90.00
#
_symmetry.space_group_name_H-M   'P 1'
#
loop_
_entity.id
_entity.type
_entity.pdbx_description
1 polymer ?
#
loop_
_entity_poly.entity_id
_entity_poly.type
_entity_poly.pdbx_seq_one_letter_code
_entity_poly.pdbx_strand_id
1 'polypeptide(L)'
;MPNIPDYYAAHSPKSVVPNTAISRVAARLLPIMAAFSSLTDRLSNAFKHLKSKGKLSEADIDGTIREIRRALLDADVALDVVRSFTGKVRERALGTEVSDALNPAQQVVKIVNEELTDVLGQGVDRPLNFAKNPPTI
;
A
#
# COMPACT_ATOMS: atom_id res chain seq x y z
N MET A 1 -38.96 24.64 22.53
CA MET A 1 -38.34 23.69 21.60
C MET A 1 -38.68 24.12 20.20
N PRO A 2 -37.77 24.67 19.41
CA PRO A 2 -38.08 24.99 18.04
C PRO A 2 -38.25 23.68 17.25
N ASN A 3 -39.37 23.59 16.57
CA ASN A 3 -39.72 22.49 15.68
C ASN A 3 -38.74 22.49 14.48
N ILE A 4 -37.94 21.44 14.35
CA ILE A 4 -37.08 21.30 13.20
C ILE A 4 -37.97 20.87 12.04
N PRO A 5 -38.11 21.66 10.97
CA PRO A 5 -38.98 21.29 9.86
C PRO A 5 -38.39 20.10 9.12
N ASP A 6 -39.28 19.21 8.70
CA ASP A 6 -39.08 17.98 7.89
C ASP A 6 -38.38 18.23 6.53
N TYR A 7 -37.19 18.81 6.55
CA TYR A 7 -36.43 19.07 5.32
C TYR A 7 -35.69 17.85 4.77
N TYR A 8 -35.56 16.80 5.57
CA TYR A 8 -34.85 15.59 5.18
C TYR A 8 -35.71 14.47 4.57
N ALA A 9 -37.04 14.63 4.61
CA ALA A 9 -37.92 13.58 4.08
C ALA A 9 -38.15 13.64 2.56
N ALA A 10 -37.74 14.71 1.87
CA ALA A 10 -38.07 14.90 0.46
C ALA A 10 -36.90 14.72 -0.54
N HIS A 11 -35.67 14.42 -0.08
CA HIS A 11 -34.50 14.28 -0.96
C HIS A 11 -33.74 12.95 -0.71
N SER A 12 -34.48 11.86 -0.63
CA SER A 12 -33.86 10.55 -0.86
C SER A 12 -33.65 10.39 -2.37
N PRO A 13 -32.45 10.36 -2.89
CA PRO A 13 -32.21 10.00 -4.29
C PRO A 13 -32.59 8.52 -4.47
N LYS A 14 -33.78 8.27 -5.00
CA LYS A 14 -34.16 6.97 -5.55
C LYS A 14 -33.38 6.72 -6.85
N SER A 15 -32.08 6.67 -6.81
CA SER A 15 -31.29 6.04 -7.85
C SER A 15 -30.90 4.66 -7.36
N VAL A 16 -31.85 3.76 -7.45
CA VAL A 16 -31.52 2.33 -7.42
C VAL A 16 -30.72 2.04 -8.69
N VAL A 17 -29.39 2.13 -8.56
CA VAL A 17 -28.48 1.63 -9.59
C VAL A 17 -28.77 0.14 -9.73
N PRO A 18 -29.17 -0.38 -10.91
CA PRO A 18 -29.53 -1.77 -11.05
C PRO A 18 -28.32 -2.63 -10.65
N ASN A 19 -28.55 -3.52 -9.70
CA ASN A 19 -27.57 -4.39 -9.05
C ASN A 19 -26.76 -5.26 -10.03
N THR A 20 -27.23 -5.42 -11.26
CA THR A 20 -26.59 -6.15 -12.36
C THR A 20 -25.35 -5.47 -12.94
N ALA A 21 -25.30 -4.14 -12.97
CA ALA A 21 -24.14 -3.43 -13.51
C ALA A 21 -22.97 -3.43 -12.49
N ILE A 22 -23.27 -3.25 -11.22
CA ILE A 22 -22.28 -3.31 -10.12
C ILE A 22 -21.70 -4.72 -10.01
N SER A 23 -22.50 -5.76 -10.18
CA SER A 23 -22.05 -7.15 -10.14
C SER A 23 -21.06 -7.50 -11.27
N ARG A 24 -21.26 -6.97 -12.48
CA ARG A 24 -20.35 -7.22 -13.61
C ARG A 24 -19.01 -6.48 -13.47
N VAL A 25 -19.01 -5.27 -12.95
CA VAL A 25 -17.77 -4.50 -12.69
C VAL A 25 -17.01 -5.12 -11.52
N ALA A 26 -17.71 -5.51 -10.45
CA ALA A 26 -17.11 -6.20 -9.31
C ALA A 26 -16.49 -7.54 -9.72
N ALA A 27 -17.15 -8.33 -10.56
CA ALA A 27 -16.65 -9.61 -11.03
C ALA A 27 -15.38 -9.47 -11.91
N ARG A 28 -15.17 -8.33 -12.59
CA ARG A 28 -13.95 -8.05 -13.35
C ARG A 28 -12.83 -7.50 -12.48
N LEU A 29 -13.14 -6.83 -11.38
CA LEU A 29 -12.17 -6.26 -10.44
C LEU A 29 -11.68 -7.28 -9.41
N LEU A 30 -12.46 -8.31 -9.10
CA LEU A 30 -12.10 -9.35 -8.14
C LEU A 30 -10.73 -10.01 -8.38
N PRO A 31 -10.37 -10.44 -9.61
CA PRO A 31 -9.05 -11.04 -9.85
C PRO A 31 -7.91 -10.01 -9.71
N ILE A 32 -8.14 -8.75 -10.03
CA ILE A 32 -7.16 -7.68 -9.88
C ILE A 32 -6.97 -7.36 -8.39
N MET A 33 -8.04 -7.25 -7.62
CA MET A 33 -7.97 -7.04 -6.18
C MET A 33 -7.36 -8.24 -5.45
N ALA A 34 -7.58 -9.47 -5.93
CA ALA A 34 -6.95 -10.67 -5.37
C ALA A 34 -5.42 -10.67 -5.57
N ALA A 35 -4.91 -10.15 -6.68
CA ALA A 35 -3.47 -10.00 -6.91
C ALA A 35 -2.83 -9.00 -5.95
N PHE A 36 -3.49 -7.87 -5.67
CA PHE A 36 -3.01 -6.87 -4.70
C PHE A 36 -3.18 -7.34 -3.25
N SER A 37 -4.23 -8.10 -2.92
CA SER A 37 -4.41 -8.64 -1.57
C SER A 37 -3.28 -9.58 -1.19
N SER A 38 -2.78 -10.40 -2.10
CA SER A 38 -1.69 -11.33 -1.83
C SER A 38 -0.39 -10.62 -1.45
N LEU A 39 -0.01 -9.53 -2.13
CA LEU A 39 1.16 -8.72 -1.78
C LEU A 39 0.97 -8.03 -0.43
N THR A 40 -0.17 -7.40 -0.22
CA THR A 40 -0.50 -6.73 1.04
C THR A 40 -0.49 -7.70 2.22
N ASP A 41 -1.06 -8.90 2.06
CA ASP A 41 -1.09 -9.93 3.10
C ASP A 41 0.31 -10.43 3.43
N ARG A 42 1.17 -10.64 2.42
CA ARG A 42 2.57 -11.05 2.61
C ARG A 42 3.39 -9.98 3.33
N LEU A 43 3.27 -8.72 2.93
CA LEU A 43 3.92 -7.60 3.60
C LEU A 43 3.42 -7.45 5.04
N SER A 44 2.12 -7.55 5.27
CA SER A 44 1.53 -7.51 6.60
C SER A 44 2.03 -8.65 7.50
N ASN A 45 2.19 -9.84 6.95
CA ASN A 45 2.75 -10.99 7.68
C ASN A 45 4.22 -10.78 8.02
N ALA A 46 5.02 -10.24 7.11
CA ALA A 46 6.42 -9.88 7.38
C ALA A 46 6.54 -8.90 8.57
N PHE A 47 5.63 -7.92 8.66
CA PHE A 47 5.63 -6.95 9.76
C PHE A 47 5.04 -7.48 11.08
N LYS A 48 4.21 -8.51 11.06
CA LYS A 48 3.65 -9.09 12.30
C LYS A 48 4.73 -9.59 13.25
N HIS A 49 5.79 -10.19 12.72
CA HIS A 49 6.92 -10.68 13.52
C HIS A 49 7.70 -9.54 14.19
N LEU A 50 7.77 -8.37 13.58
CA LEU A 50 8.42 -7.21 14.18
C LEU A 50 7.58 -6.59 15.29
N LYS A 51 6.26 -6.54 15.12
CA LYS A 51 5.34 -5.89 16.07
C LYS A 51 5.31 -6.55 17.44
N SER A 52 5.63 -7.83 17.53
CA SER A 52 5.66 -8.58 18.79
C SER A 52 6.94 -8.36 19.60
N LYS A 53 7.95 -7.68 19.03
CA LYS A 53 9.25 -7.47 19.66
C LYS A 53 9.42 -6.02 20.10
N GLY A 54 9.79 -5.83 21.36
CA GLY A 54 10.05 -4.48 21.91
C GLY A 54 11.36 -3.87 21.41
N LYS A 55 12.37 -4.71 21.11
CA LYS A 55 13.64 -4.33 20.47
C LYS A 55 13.86 -5.17 19.24
N LEU A 56 14.37 -4.57 18.19
CA LEU A 56 14.70 -5.27 16.95
C LEU A 56 16.19 -5.57 16.91
N SER A 57 16.54 -6.82 16.62
CA SER A 57 17.91 -7.20 16.29
C SER A 57 18.14 -7.07 14.78
N GLU A 58 19.41 -6.99 14.37
CA GLU A 58 19.78 -7.00 12.96
C GLU A 58 19.23 -8.25 12.24
N ALA A 59 19.25 -9.41 12.91
CA ALA A 59 18.68 -10.65 12.36
C ALA A 59 17.17 -10.56 12.10
N ASP A 60 16.42 -9.83 12.94
CA ASP A 60 14.98 -9.59 12.76
C ASP A 60 14.72 -8.70 11.54
N ILE A 61 15.52 -7.66 11.38
CA ILE A 61 15.45 -6.75 10.23
C ILE A 61 15.78 -7.51 8.95
N ASP A 62 16.87 -8.26 8.92
CA ASP A 62 17.28 -9.06 7.76
C ASP A 62 16.25 -10.15 7.41
N GLY A 63 15.61 -10.75 8.41
CA GLY A 63 14.51 -11.69 8.21
C GLY A 63 13.33 -11.04 7.51
N THR A 64 12.91 -9.88 7.99
CA THR A 64 11.80 -9.10 7.41
C THR A 64 12.12 -8.64 5.99
N ILE A 65 13.33 -8.16 5.74
CA ILE A 65 13.77 -7.74 4.40
C ILE A 65 13.73 -8.91 3.41
N ARG A 66 14.13 -10.11 3.83
CA ARG A 66 14.00 -11.31 2.99
C ARG A 66 12.57 -11.64 2.62
N GLU A 67 11.64 -11.50 3.56
CA GLU A 67 10.21 -11.70 3.31
C GLU A 67 9.66 -10.64 2.34
N ILE A 68 9.98 -9.37 2.55
CA ILE A 68 9.61 -8.26 1.66
C ILE A 68 10.15 -8.51 0.24
N ARG A 69 11.44 -8.87 0.13
CA ARG A 69 12.07 -9.17 -1.15
C ARG A 69 11.33 -10.29 -1.89
N ARG A 70 11.00 -11.37 -1.19
CA ARG A 70 10.25 -12.49 -1.77
C ARG A 70 8.88 -12.05 -2.24
N ALA A 71 8.15 -11.27 -1.42
CA ALA A 71 6.84 -10.76 -1.78
C ALA A 71 6.85 -9.87 -3.03
N LEU A 72 7.85 -9.00 -3.17
CA LEU A 72 8.02 -8.13 -4.35
C LEU A 72 8.37 -8.93 -5.61
N LEU A 73 9.25 -9.93 -5.52
CA LEU A 73 9.59 -10.80 -6.64
C LEU A 73 8.38 -11.64 -7.10
N ASP A 74 7.60 -12.15 -6.15
CA ASP A 74 6.35 -12.89 -6.44
C ASP A 74 5.27 -11.99 -7.08
N ALA A 75 5.38 -10.67 -6.89
CA ALA A 75 4.54 -9.66 -7.55
C ALA A 75 5.13 -9.14 -8.87
N ASP A 76 6.09 -9.84 -9.47
CA ASP A 76 6.75 -9.52 -10.74
C ASP A 76 7.49 -8.17 -10.75
N VAL A 77 7.94 -7.68 -9.60
CA VAL A 77 8.79 -6.49 -9.55
C VAL A 77 10.19 -6.83 -10.08
N ALA A 78 10.75 -5.96 -10.92
CA ALA A 78 12.06 -6.15 -11.51
C ALA A 78 13.16 -6.33 -10.44
N LEU A 79 14.06 -7.29 -10.63
CA LEU A 79 15.07 -7.68 -9.66
C LEU A 79 15.97 -6.51 -9.22
N ASP A 80 16.33 -5.64 -10.16
CA ASP A 80 17.20 -4.49 -9.88
C ASP A 80 16.51 -3.47 -8.99
N VAL A 81 15.20 -3.26 -9.21
CA VAL A 81 14.36 -2.40 -8.36
C VAL A 81 14.26 -3.00 -6.95
N VAL A 82 14.01 -4.30 -6.86
CA VAL A 82 13.93 -5.01 -5.57
C VAL A 82 15.25 -4.92 -4.79
N ARG A 83 16.38 -5.08 -5.47
CA ARG A 83 17.72 -4.97 -4.84
C ARG A 83 17.98 -3.57 -4.32
N SER A 84 17.75 -2.56 -5.14
CA SER A 84 17.92 -1.15 -4.76
C SER A 84 17.02 -0.79 -3.57
N PHE A 85 15.76 -1.12 -3.66
CA PHE A 85 14.77 -0.91 -2.61
C PHE A 85 15.16 -1.58 -1.28
N THR A 86 15.43 -2.87 -1.30
CA THR A 86 15.77 -3.61 -0.08
C THR A 86 17.10 -3.18 0.53
N GLY A 87 18.05 -2.71 -0.28
CA GLY A 87 19.31 -2.12 0.19
C GLY A 87 19.07 -0.83 0.98
N LYS A 88 18.29 0.10 0.45
CA LYS A 88 17.93 1.35 1.12
C LYS A 88 17.13 1.12 2.40
N VAL A 89 16.14 0.23 2.35
CA VAL A 89 15.36 -0.14 3.55
C VAL A 89 16.26 -0.71 4.64
N ARG A 90 17.20 -1.60 4.29
CA ARG A 90 18.14 -2.20 5.24
C ARG A 90 19.02 -1.15 5.90
N GLU A 91 19.63 -0.28 5.12
CA GLU A 91 20.52 0.78 5.60
C GLU A 91 19.78 1.69 6.61
N ARG A 92 18.60 2.14 6.28
CA ARG A 92 17.79 2.98 7.16
C ARG A 92 17.28 2.23 8.39
N ALA A 93 16.89 0.96 8.23
CA ALA A 93 16.37 0.14 9.33
C ALA A 93 17.45 -0.22 10.38
N LEU A 94 18.72 -0.26 10.00
CA LEU A 94 19.85 -0.45 10.91
C LEU A 94 20.36 0.87 11.50
N GLY A 95 19.85 2.00 11.06
CA GLY A 95 20.26 3.32 11.54
C GLY A 95 19.65 3.71 12.89
N THR A 96 20.10 4.85 13.40
CA THR A 96 19.61 5.43 14.69
C THR A 96 18.12 5.74 14.67
N GLU A 97 17.56 5.99 13.50
CA GLU A 97 16.13 6.26 13.30
C GLU A 97 15.22 5.15 13.87
N VAL A 98 15.69 3.90 13.82
CA VAL A 98 14.96 2.73 14.34
C VAL A 98 15.42 2.37 15.74
N SER A 99 16.74 2.41 16.03
CA SER A 99 17.29 2.03 17.33
C SER A 99 16.81 2.92 18.47
N ASP A 100 16.61 4.21 18.20
CA ASP A 100 16.19 5.20 19.18
C ASP A 100 14.68 5.43 19.21
N ALA A 101 13.94 4.74 18.35
CA ALA A 101 12.49 4.88 18.26
C ALA A 101 11.77 4.21 19.43
N LEU A 102 10.74 4.88 19.96
CA LEU A 102 9.83 4.30 20.97
C LEU A 102 9.12 3.04 20.46
N ASN A 103 8.87 2.97 19.15
CA ASN A 103 8.28 1.80 18.49
C ASN A 103 9.08 1.45 17.23
N PRO A 104 10.14 0.65 17.37
CA PRO A 104 11.01 0.29 16.26
C PRO A 104 10.27 -0.39 15.09
N ALA A 105 9.30 -1.25 15.39
CA ALA A 105 8.53 -1.95 14.36
C ALA A 105 7.72 -0.98 13.48
N GLN A 106 7.09 0.03 14.07
CA GLN A 106 6.36 1.05 13.31
C GLN A 106 7.31 1.92 12.49
N GLN A 107 8.49 2.21 13.02
CA GLN A 107 9.50 2.98 12.29
C GLN A 107 9.97 2.23 11.04
N VAL A 108 10.20 0.93 11.13
CA VAL A 108 10.52 0.09 9.96
C VAL A 108 9.40 0.13 8.92
N VAL A 109 8.13 0.01 9.35
CA VAL A 109 6.98 0.11 8.43
C VAL A 109 6.93 1.48 7.73
N LYS A 110 7.20 2.56 8.47
CA LYS A 110 7.28 3.92 7.91
C LYS A 110 8.39 4.02 6.85
N ILE A 111 9.59 3.53 7.14
CA ILE A 111 10.71 3.51 6.20
C ILE A 111 10.34 2.76 4.92
N VAL A 112 9.74 1.57 5.03
CA VAL A 112 9.29 0.79 3.88
C VAL A 112 8.27 1.57 3.04
N ASN A 113 7.33 2.25 3.68
CA ASN A 113 6.32 3.05 2.98
C ASN A 113 6.94 4.24 2.23
N GLU A 114 7.89 4.93 2.84
CA GLU A 114 8.61 6.05 2.22
C GLU A 114 9.42 5.58 1.00
N GLU A 115 10.19 4.50 1.15
CA GLU A 115 10.98 3.95 0.04
C GLU A 115 10.09 3.39 -1.09
N LEU A 116 8.93 2.83 -0.79
CA LEU A 116 7.95 2.43 -1.82
C LEU A 116 7.40 3.64 -2.57
N THR A 117 7.09 4.73 -1.85
CA THR A 117 6.62 5.98 -2.46
C THR A 117 7.69 6.56 -3.39
N ASP A 118 8.96 6.53 -2.99
CA ASP A 118 10.09 6.96 -3.80
C ASP A 118 10.23 6.14 -5.09
N VAL A 119 10.16 4.82 -4.98
CA VAL A 119 10.22 3.91 -6.15
C VAL A 119 9.05 4.16 -7.12
N LEU A 120 7.86 4.48 -6.59
CA LEU A 120 6.66 4.76 -7.39
C LEU A 120 6.65 6.15 -8.04
N GLY A 121 7.64 7.01 -7.76
CA GLY A 121 7.81 8.28 -8.45
C GLY A 121 7.82 9.53 -7.58
N GLN A 122 8.06 9.42 -6.30
CA GLN A 122 8.28 10.55 -5.37
C GLN A 122 7.18 11.64 -5.38
N GLY A 123 5.95 11.24 -5.61
CA GLY A 123 4.84 12.20 -5.68
C GLY A 123 4.88 13.12 -6.91
N VAL A 124 5.71 12.81 -7.92
CA VAL A 124 5.70 13.54 -9.19
C VAL A 124 4.37 13.29 -9.87
N ASP A 125 3.59 14.35 -10.02
CA ASP A 125 2.36 14.31 -10.79
C ASP A 125 2.71 14.02 -12.28
N ARG A 126 2.27 12.87 -12.76
CA ARG A 126 2.40 12.45 -14.16
C ARG A 126 1.01 12.30 -14.76
N PRO A 127 0.35 13.42 -15.10
CA PRO A 127 -0.99 13.36 -15.67
C PRO A 127 -0.96 12.61 -17.00
N LEU A 128 -1.99 11.80 -17.24
CA LEU A 128 -2.20 11.19 -18.54
C LEU A 128 -2.49 12.29 -19.57
N ASN A 129 -1.73 12.30 -20.65
CA ASN A 129 -1.91 13.30 -21.69
C ASN A 129 -3.05 12.90 -22.62
N PHE A 130 -4.25 13.41 -22.34
CA PHE A 130 -5.44 13.19 -23.17
C PHE A 130 -5.60 14.21 -24.28
N ALA A 131 -4.66 15.16 -24.42
CA ALA A 131 -4.80 16.32 -25.34
C ALA A 131 -4.58 15.98 -26.82
N LYS A 132 -4.13 14.78 -27.17
CA LYS A 132 -3.91 14.34 -28.54
C LYS A 132 -5.00 13.37 -29.00
N ASN A 133 -5.52 13.61 -30.20
CA ASN A 133 -6.45 12.71 -30.84
C ASN A 133 -5.76 12.07 -32.06
N PRO A 134 -5.48 10.75 -32.12
CA PRO A 134 -5.84 9.76 -31.10
C PRO A 134 -5.00 9.87 -29.82
N PRO A 135 -5.56 9.47 -28.64
CA PRO A 135 -4.80 9.51 -27.41
C PRO A 135 -3.58 8.60 -27.52
N THR A 136 -2.42 9.12 -27.13
CA THR A 136 -1.19 8.34 -27.08
C THR A 136 -1.25 7.45 -25.84
N ILE A 137 -1.39 6.17 -26.05
CA ILE A 137 -1.28 5.16 -24.99
C ILE A 137 0.18 4.83 -24.80
#